data_aeed38b7a88f9da78babbd3c63ec6fb4
#
_entry.id   aeed38b7a88f9da78babbd3c63ec6fb4
#
_cell.length_a   1.000
_cell.length_b   1.000
_cell.length_c   1.000
_cell.angle_alpha   90.00
_cell.angle_beta   90.00
_cell.angle_gamma   90.00
#
_symmetry.space_group_name_H-M   'P 1'
#
loop_
_entity.id
_entity.type
_entity.pdbx_description
1 polymer ?
#
loop_
_entity_poly.entity_id
_entity_poly.type
_entity_poly.pdbx_seq_one_letter_code
_entity_poly.pdbx_strand_id
1 'polypeptide(L)'
;MHTGSNNAEKLLFMCNCCPCCCHLLMMITKHNRTEALAKSSYRAEFDVESCIGCGVCDERCPMGAFHMHEDVADYDASKCIGCGLCVSTCPTDAIALVKRDDYIPPPANLNELVTKIAEKKRKREPEAYISRRFYRCLYGPSAY
;
A
#
# COMPACT_ATOMS: atom_id res chain seq x y z
N MET A 1 2.15 -10.79 1.71
CA MET A 1 1.30 -9.61 2.05
C MET A 1 -0.10 -9.87 1.52
N HIS A 2 -1.10 -9.55 2.32
CA HIS A 2 -2.51 -9.67 1.92
C HIS A 2 -3.07 -8.28 1.61
N THR A 3 -3.67 -8.14 0.45
CA THR A 3 -4.46 -6.95 0.09
C THR A 3 -5.86 -7.38 -0.27
N GLY A 4 -6.83 -6.52 -0.05
CA GLY A 4 -8.22 -6.82 -0.34
C GLY A 4 -8.97 -5.61 -0.91
N SER A 5 -10.23 -5.78 -1.16
CA SER A 5 -11.12 -4.68 -1.53
C SER A 5 -11.22 -3.68 -0.38
N ASN A 6 -11.00 -2.40 -0.68
CA ASN A 6 -11.02 -1.35 0.34
C ASN A 6 -12.46 -0.88 0.65
N ASN A 7 -13.26 -1.77 1.22
CA ASN A 7 -14.59 -1.44 1.76
C ASN A 7 -14.84 -2.24 3.04
N ALA A 8 -15.71 -1.75 3.91
CA ALA A 8 -15.95 -2.33 5.22
C ALA A 8 -16.97 -3.48 5.22
N GLU A 9 -17.85 -3.53 4.21
CA GLU A 9 -18.98 -4.46 4.18
C GLU A 9 -18.55 -5.86 3.76
N LYS A 10 -17.73 -5.97 2.70
CA LYS A 10 -17.43 -7.26 2.10
C LYS A 10 -16.03 -7.32 1.53
N LEU A 11 -15.30 -8.34 1.93
CA LEU A 11 -14.04 -8.71 1.29
C LEU A 11 -14.34 -9.44 -0.03
N LEU A 12 -14.10 -8.76 -1.16
CA LEU A 12 -14.35 -9.33 -2.51
C LEU A 12 -13.20 -10.22 -2.99
N PHE A 13 -11.98 -9.88 -2.62
CA PHE A 13 -10.79 -10.66 -2.96
C PHE A 13 -9.70 -10.44 -1.91
N MET A 14 -8.79 -11.40 -1.81
CA MET A 14 -7.60 -11.32 -0.99
C MET A 14 -6.39 -11.78 -1.82
N CYS A 15 -5.40 -10.93 -1.94
CA CYS A 15 -4.18 -11.19 -2.70
C CYS A 15 -3.04 -11.62 -1.79
N ASN A 16 -2.38 -12.73 -2.12
CA ASN A 16 -1.11 -13.16 -1.51
C ASN A 16 0.06 -12.66 -2.35
N CYS A 17 0.38 -11.38 -2.23
CA CYS A 17 1.35 -10.71 -3.09
C CYS A 17 2.78 -10.82 -2.57
N CYS A 18 3.75 -10.98 -3.50
CA CYS A 18 5.17 -10.75 -3.27
C CYS A 18 5.62 -9.45 -3.96
N PRO A 19 6.69 -8.79 -3.50
CA PRO A 19 7.18 -7.55 -4.10
C PRO A 19 7.78 -7.76 -5.50
N CYS A 20 8.23 -8.98 -5.82
CA CYS A 20 8.86 -9.30 -7.11
C CYS A 20 7.88 -9.37 -8.29
N CYS A 21 6.63 -9.77 -8.06
CA CYS A 21 5.64 -10.04 -9.13
C CYS A 21 4.40 -9.15 -9.04
N CYS A 22 4.10 -8.57 -7.89
CA CYS A 22 2.90 -7.77 -7.70
C CYS A 22 3.01 -6.42 -8.40
N HIS A 23 2.16 -6.19 -9.40
CA HIS A 23 2.12 -4.93 -10.15
C HIS A 23 1.86 -3.71 -9.25
N LEU A 24 0.96 -3.83 -8.27
CA LEU A 24 0.66 -2.74 -7.34
C LEU A 24 1.86 -2.40 -6.45
N LEU A 25 2.57 -3.42 -5.93
CA LEU A 25 3.78 -3.18 -5.14
C LEU A 25 4.90 -2.60 -6.00
N MET A 26 5.09 -3.10 -7.23
CA MET A 26 6.08 -2.53 -8.15
C MET A 26 5.77 -1.09 -8.53
N MET A 27 4.49 -0.71 -8.66
CA MET A 27 4.11 0.69 -8.90
C MET A 27 4.61 1.62 -7.80
N ILE A 28 4.61 1.15 -6.55
CA ILE A 28 5.11 1.94 -5.42
C ILE A 28 6.64 1.88 -5.36
N THR A 29 7.23 0.68 -5.34
CA THR A 29 8.66 0.49 -5.09
C THR A 29 9.56 0.93 -6.24
N LYS A 30 9.14 0.71 -7.50
CA LYS A 30 9.94 1.03 -8.70
C LYS A 30 9.54 2.34 -9.36
N HIS A 31 8.25 2.72 -9.27
CA HIS A 31 7.72 3.89 -9.97
C HIS A 31 7.30 5.03 -9.03
N ASN A 32 7.52 4.88 -7.72
CA ASN A 32 7.18 5.85 -6.69
C ASN A 32 5.71 6.34 -6.73
N ARG A 33 4.81 5.44 -7.17
CA ARG A 33 3.36 5.72 -7.29
C ARG A 33 2.64 5.30 -6.01
N THR A 34 2.85 6.06 -4.93
CA THR A 34 2.29 5.76 -3.59
C THR A 34 0.77 5.73 -3.56
N GLU A 35 0.12 6.37 -4.52
CA GLU A 35 -1.33 6.36 -4.69
C GLU A 35 -1.90 5.05 -5.26
N ALA A 36 -1.07 4.10 -5.69
CA ALA A 36 -1.52 2.81 -6.22
C ALA A 36 -2.22 1.94 -5.17
N LEU A 37 -1.92 2.15 -3.89
CA LEU A 37 -2.60 1.52 -2.76
C LEU A 37 -3.32 2.55 -1.89
N ALA A 38 -4.46 2.17 -1.35
CA ALA A 38 -5.08 2.94 -0.28
C ALA A 38 -4.20 2.89 0.97
N LYS A 39 -4.06 4.02 1.68
CA LYS A 39 -3.34 4.04 2.95
C LYS A 39 -4.00 3.10 3.95
N SER A 40 -3.21 2.26 4.61
CA SER A 40 -3.67 1.46 5.73
C SER A 40 -4.03 2.36 6.92
N SER A 41 -4.99 1.92 7.70
CA SER A 41 -5.35 2.53 9.00
C SER A 41 -4.25 2.40 10.05
N TYR A 42 -3.26 1.58 9.78
CA TYR A 42 -2.19 1.22 10.70
C TYR A 42 -0.81 1.50 10.11
N ARG A 43 0.17 1.64 10.99
CA ARG A 43 1.59 1.69 10.68
C ARG A 43 2.36 0.83 11.67
N ALA A 44 3.57 0.41 11.31
CA ALA A 44 4.49 -0.16 12.27
C ALA A 44 5.03 0.96 13.19
N GLU A 45 5.17 0.64 14.46
CA GLU A 45 5.93 1.39 15.45
C GLU A 45 7.09 0.52 15.90
N PHE A 46 8.29 1.07 15.96
CA PHE A 46 9.51 0.34 16.20
C PHE A 46 10.19 0.82 17.47
N ASP A 47 10.41 -0.11 18.39
CA ASP A 47 11.18 0.10 19.62
C ASP A 47 12.62 -0.40 19.43
N VAL A 48 13.54 0.53 19.35
CA VAL A 48 14.97 0.26 19.13
C VAL A 48 15.58 -0.45 20.34
N GLU A 49 15.12 -0.16 21.56
CA GLU A 49 15.70 -0.74 22.79
C GLU A 49 15.41 -2.24 22.90
N SER A 50 14.28 -2.68 22.39
CA SER A 50 13.90 -4.09 22.36
C SER A 50 14.45 -4.87 21.16
N CYS A 51 15.17 -4.20 20.25
CA CYS A 51 15.70 -4.81 19.02
C CYS A 51 16.97 -5.61 19.32
N ILE A 52 17.01 -6.85 18.82
CA ILE A 52 18.20 -7.74 18.91
C ILE A 52 18.97 -7.86 17.59
N GLY A 53 18.68 -7.05 16.58
CA GLY A 53 19.40 -7.04 15.30
C GLY A 53 19.24 -8.29 14.43
N CYS A 54 18.18 -9.07 14.58
CA CYS A 54 18.02 -10.35 13.88
C CYS A 54 17.78 -10.25 12.35
N GLY A 55 17.50 -9.05 11.80
CA GLY A 55 17.33 -8.78 10.35
C GLY A 55 16.02 -9.27 9.72
N VAL A 56 15.19 -10.03 10.43
CA VAL A 56 13.96 -10.62 9.87
C VAL A 56 12.99 -9.56 9.34
N CYS A 57 12.93 -8.39 9.97
CA CYS A 57 12.06 -7.29 9.54
C CYS A 57 12.49 -6.69 8.19
N ASP A 58 13.78 -6.63 7.88
CA ASP A 58 14.31 -6.19 6.58
C ASP A 58 13.94 -7.19 5.48
N GLU A 59 14.23 -8.47 5.67
CA GLU A 59 13.89 -9.52 4.69
C GLU A 59 12.38 -9.61 4.41
N ARG A 60 11.54 -9.39 5.44
CA ARG A 60 10.09 -9.53 5.33
C ARG A 60 9.38 -8.28 4.80
N CYS A 61 10.04 -7.12 4.82
CA CYS A 61 9.42 -5.88 4.40
C CYS A 61 9.33 -5.76 2.87
N PRO A 62 8.13 -5.84 2.25
CA PRO A 62 8.01 -5.75 0.80
C PRO A 62 8.25 -4.34 0.27
N MET A 63 8.35 -3.35 1.16
CA MET A 63 8.49 -1.94 0.82
C MET A 63 9.89 -1.39 1.11
N GLY A 64 10.78 -2.19 1.71
CA GLY A 64 12.08 -1.71 2.18
C GLY A 64 11.92 -0.56 3.18
N ALA A 65 11.00 -0.70 4.13
CA ALA A 65 10.83 0.27 5.21
C ALA A 65 11.75 -0.03 6.40
N PHE A 66 12.31 -1.23 6.45
CA PHE A 66 13.35 -1.63 7.41
C PHE A 66 14.63 -1.92 6.65
N HIS A 67 15.74 -1.46 7.18
CA HIS A 67 17.10 -1.76 6.71
C HIS A 67 18.00 -2.07 7.88
N MET A 68 18.84 -3.09 7.75
CA MET A 68 19.83 -3.37 8.79
C MET A 68 20.99 -2.39 8.71
N HIS A 69 21.31 -1.76 9.83
CA HIS A 69 22.48 -0.94 10.02
C HIS A 69 23.28 -1.49 11.19
N GLU A 70 24.41 -2.13 10.91
CA GLU A 70 25.18 -2.89 11.90
C GLU A 70 24.31 -3.92 12.64
N ASP A 71 24.12 -3.79 13.93
CA ASP A 71 23.35 -4.72 14.78
C ASP A 71 21.93 -4.24 15.11
N VAL A 72 21.45 -3.18 14.48
CA VAL A 72 20.10 -2.59 14.73
C VAL A 72 19.41 -2.32 13.40
N ALA A 73 18.08 -2.49 13.40
CA ALA A 73 17.27 -2.11 12.26
C ALA A 73 17.03 -0.59 12.25
N ASP A 74 17.14 0.03 11.08
CA ASP A 74 16.65 1.39 10.81
C ASP A 74 15.27 1.32 10.19
N TYR A 75 14.36 2.22 10.60
CA TYR A 75 12.97 2.21 10.19
C TYR A 75 12.53 3.50 9.53
N ASP A 76 12.18 3.44 8.23
CA ASP A 76 11.59 4.52 7.46
C ASP A 76 10.06 4.42 7.46
N ALA A 77 9.42 5.17 8.35
CA ALA A 77 7.96 5.22 8.47
C ALA A 77 7.25 5.71 7.19
N SER A 78 7.94 6.47 6.32
CA SER A 78 7.37 7.01 5.08
C SER A 78 7.08 5.92 4.04
N LYS A 79 7.88 4.85 4.05
CA LYS A 79 7.73 3.68 3.18
C LYS A 79 6.72 2.66 3.72
N CYS A 80 6.34 2.77 5.00
CA CYS A 80 5.48 1.79 5.64
C CYS A 80 4.04 1.86 5.12
N ILE A 81 3.56 0.75 4.55
CA ILE A 81 2.17 0.59 4.11
C ILE A 81 1.26 -0.05 5.16
N GLY A 82 1.76 -0.35 6.36
CA GLY A 82 0.96 -0.90 7.46
C GLY A 82 0.48 -2.34 7.25
N CYS A 83 1.26 -3.17 6.56
CA CYS A 83 0.86 -4.56 6.25
C CYS A 83 1.06 -5.56 7.41
N GLY A 84 1.83 -5.20 8.46
CA GLY A 84 2.04 -5.99 9.66
C GLY A 84 2.94 -7.22 9.52
N LEU A 85 3.60 -7.45 8.38
CA LEU A 85 4.45 -8.63 8.18
C LEU A 85 5.65 -8.66 9.11
N CYS A 86 6.25 -7.51 9.41
CA CYS A 86 7.36 -7.38 10.35
C CYS A 86 6.93 -7.65 11.79
N VAL A 87 5.70 -7.25 12.17
CA VAL A 87 5.16 -7.44 13.52
C VAL A 87 5.03 -8.93 13.86
N SER A 88 4.39 -9.71 12.96
CA SER A 88 4.14 -11.14 13.19
C SER A 88 5.40 -12.01 13.21
N THR A 89 6.56 -11.46 12.85
CA THR A 89 7.83 -12.21 12.74
C THR A 89 8.92 -11.68 13.64
N CYS A 90 8.68 -10.60 14.39
CA CYS A 90 9.64 -10.08 15.36
C CYS A 90 9.70 -10.98 16.58
N PRO A 91 10.85 -11.58 16.93
CA PRO A 91 10.95 -12.52 18.04
C PRO A 91 10.95 -11.84 19.41
N THR A 92 11.20 -10.55 19.47
CA THR A 92 11.25 -9.75 20.71
C THR A 92 10.09 -8.78 20.84
N ASP A 93 9.09 -8.86 19.93
CA ASP A 93 7.96 -7.92 19.88
C ASP A 93 8.37 -6.44 19.81
N ALA A 94 9.60 -6.16 19.33
CA ALA A 94 10.12 -4.80 19.15
C ALA A 94 9.33 -3.97 18.12
N ILE A 95 8.42 -4.59 17.38
CA ILE A 95 7.60 -3.93 16.35
C ILE A 95 6.14 -4.14 16.67
N ALA A 96 5.41 -3.05 16.90
CA ALA A 96 3.96 -3.05 17.11
C ALA A 96 3.20 -2.47 15.92
N LEU A 97 1.95 -2.85 15.74
CA LEU A 97 1.06 -2.24 14.75
C LEU A 97 0.16 -1.23 15.45
N VAL A 98 0.39 0.06 15.20
CA VAL A 98 -0.37 1.15 15.82
C VAL A 98 -1.29 1.83 14.81
N LYS A 99 -2.41 2.35 15.31
CA LYS A 99 -3.34 3.12 14.49
C LYS A 99 -2.73 4.46 14.11
N ARG A 100 -2.88 4.87 12.84
CA ARG A 100 -2.42 6.18 12.38
C ARG A 100 -3.31 7.30 12.90
N ASP A 101 -2.72 8.46 13.16
CA ASP A 101 -3.45 9.67 13.56
C ASP A 101 -4.28 10.22 12.40
N ASP A 102 -3.80 10.06 11.15
CA ASP A 102 -4.48 10.43 9.91
C ASP A 102 -5.42 9.33 9.39
N TYR A 103 -6.05 8.58 10.30
CA TYR A 103 -6.96 7.50 9.96
C TYR A 103 -8.14 7.98 9.13
N ILE A 104 -8.29 7.39 7.96
CA ILE A 104 -9.46 7.58 7.10
C ILE A 104 -10.25 6.25 7.10
N PRO A 105 -11.51 6.25 7.59
CA PRO A 105 -12.29 5.03 7.59
C PRO A 105 -12.48 4.52 6.15
N PRO A 106 -12.42 3.19 5.95
CA PRO A 106 -12.73 2.62 4.65
C PRO A 106 -14.18 2.94 4.25
N PRO A 107 -14.48 3.01 2.94
CA PRO A 107 -15.85 3.14 2.47
C PRO A 107 -16.74 2.03 3.06
N ALA A 108 -17.98 2.39 3.44
CA ALA A 108 -18.89 1.44 4.06
C ALA A 108 -19.26 0.28 3.12
N ASN A 109 -19.42 0.58 1.83
CA ASN A 109 -19.80 -0.41 0.83
C ASN A 109 -19.14 -0.14 -0.54
N LEU A 110 -19.38 -1.05 -1.49
CA LEU A 110 -18.79 -0.96 -2.83
C LEU A 110 -19.24 0.29 -3.60
N ASN A 111 -20.50 0.71 -3.46
CA ASN A 111 -21.01 1.90 -4.16
C ASN A 111 -20.30 3.17 -3.69
N GLU A 112 -20.11 3.32 -2.39
CA GLU A 112 -19.33 4.44 -1.82
C GLU A 112 -17.88 4.41 -2.28
N LEU A 113 -17.27 3.22 -2.34
CA LEU A 113 -15.90 3.06 -2.85
C LEU A 113 -15.79 3.54 -4.30
N VAL A 114 -16.71 3.08 -5.17
CA VAL A 114 -16.73 3.48 -6.61
C VAL A 114 -16.93 4.98 -6.75
N THR A 115 -17.83 5.56 -5.97
CA THR A 115 -18.09 7.02 -5.97
C THR A 115 -16.85 7.80 -5.57
N LYS A 116 -16.19 7.42 -4.47
CA LYS A 116 -14.94 8.06 -4.01
C LYS A 116 -13.80 7.95 -5.04
N ILE A 117 -13.68 6.80 -5.72
CA ILE A 117 -12.70 6.62 -6.79
C ILE A 117 -13.01 7.53 -7.98
N ALA A 118 -14.26 7.62 -8.40
CA ALA A 118 -14.69 8.48 -9.49
C ALA A 118 -14.46 9.97 -9.20
N GLU A 119 -14.80 10.43 -7.99
CA GLU A 119 -14.52 11.79 -7.54
C GLU A 119 -13.02 12.12 -7.52
N LYS A 120 -12.20 11.19 -7.03
CA LYS A 120 -10.74 11.36 -6.99
C LYS A 120 -10.14 11.43 -8.40
N LYS A 121 -10.66 10.62 -9.34
CA LYS A 121 -10.26 10.69 -10.75
C LYS A 121 -10.65 12.03 -11.37
N ARG A 122 -11.88 12.47 -11.18
CA ARG A 122 -12.37 13.77 -11.71
C ARG A 122 -11.55 14.96 -11.20
N LYS A 123 -11.11 14.94 -9.95
CA LYS A 123 -10.24 15.99 -9.38
C LYS A 123 -8.81 15.97 -9.95
N ARG A 124 -8.34 14.81 -10.43
CA ARG A 124 -6.98 14.64 -10.98
C ARG A 124 -6.86 14.95 -12.46
N GLU A 125 -7.92 14.75 -13.23
CA GLU A 125 -7.95 14.95 -14.68
C GLU A 125 -9.00 15.99 -15.03
N PRO A 126 -8.60 17.22 -15.38
CA PRO A 126 -9.49 18.13 -16.08
C PRO A 126 -9.93 17.47 -17.41
N GLU A 127 -11.17 17.67 -17.77
CA GLU A 127 -11.98 17.00 -18.82
C GLU A 127 -11.31 16.66 -20.17
N ALA A 128 -10.13 17.21 -20.47
CA ALA A 128 -9.46 17.06 -21.76
C ALA A 128 -8.77 15.69 -21.98
N TYR A 129 -8.53 14.88 -20.93
CA TYR A 129 -7.74 13.67 -21.06
C TYR A 129 -8.56 12.40 -21.24
N ILE A 130 -9.82 12.36 -20.77
CA ILE A 130 -10.65 11.14 -20.74
C ILE A 130 -11.18 10.80 -22.15
N SER A 131 -11.47 11.78 -22.99
CA SER A 131 -12.23 11.52 -24.23
C SER A 131 -11.42 11.00 -25.42
N ARG A 132 -10.11 11.28 -25.51
CA ARG A 132 -9.35 10.98 -26.75
C ARG A 132 -8.29 9.89 -26.63
N ARG A 133 -7.64 9.73 -25.51
CA ARG A 133 -6.50 8.81 -25.40
C ARG A 133 -6.89 7.40 -24.97
N PHE A 134 -7.90 7.26 -24.12
CA PHE A 134 -8.40 5.96 -23.67
C PHE A 134 -9.16 5.22 -24.76
N TYR A 135 -9.98 5.95 -25.53
CA TYR A 135 -10.67 5.40 -26.71
C TYR A 135 -9.70 4.96 -27.82
N ARG A 136 -8.65 5.73 -28.03
CA ARG A 136 -7.64 5.42 -29.05
C ARG A 136 -6.77 4.21 -28.74
N CYS A 137 -6.55 3.92 -27.45
CA CYS A 137 -5.83 2.71 -27.00
C CYS A 137 -6.66 1.43 -27.08
N LEU A 138 -8.00 1.53 -26.89
CA LEU A 138 -8.89 0.36 -26.91
C LEU A 138 -9.45 0.02 -28.28
N TYR A 139 -9.63 1.01 -29.16
CA TYR A 139 -10.35 0.85 -30.42
C TYR A 139 -9.54 1.24 -31.67
N GLY A 140 -8.28 1.67 -31.52
CA GLY A 140 -7.42 2.06 -32.65
C GLY A 140 -7.81 3.38 -33.34
N PRO A 141 -7.00 3.85 -34.30
CA PRO A 141 -7.21 5.15 -34.98
C PRO A 141 -8.34 5.18 -36.03
N SER A 142 -9.06 4.08 -36.25
CA SER A 142 -10.03 3.90 -37.35
C SER A 142 -11.49 3.78 -36.95
N ALA A 143 -11.88 4.23 -35.73
CA ALA A 143 -13.26 4.21 -35.28
C ALA A 143 -13.91 5.61 -35.35
N TYR A 144 -13.72 6.32 -36.51
CA TYR A 144 -14.59 7.42 -37.01
C TYR A 144 -14.50 7.47 -38.51
#